data_433c90867f81b48daba5bc3b58fc51de
#
_entry.id   433c90867f81b48daba5bc3b58fc51de
#
_cell.length_a   1.000
_cell.length_b   1.000
_cell.length_c   1.000
_cell.angle_alpha   90.00
_cell.angle_beta   90.00
_cell.angle_gamma   90.00
#
_symmetry.space_group_name_H-M   'P 1'
#
loop_
_entity.id
_entity.type
_entity.pdbx_description
1 polymer ?
#
loop_
_entity_poly.entity_id
_entity_poly.type
_entity_poly.pdbx_seq_one_letter_code
_entity_poly.pdbx_strand_id
1 'polypeptide(L)'
;MSTDSDPLAAAGAAEVPLVGPVVCAALRIEARAVRRGLTRTPVVVVGYRARRAARLPGACAALVTVGFGGALDERLRPGDVLVADEIRGPGGTAAPCSAPRLLAEELIRDGLSAQVGPLVTTDRVVRGRERAVLAAQGARAVDMESALVAARAGGLPVAALRVVVDGPRHPLWHPGTIGRGLAARRVLARTGPALERWSVLLVRGEDGPAGA
;
A
#
# COMPACT_ATOMS: atom_id res chain seq x y z
N MET A 1 -51.49 32.64 -13.86
CA MET A 1 -50.87 32.05 -12.67
C MET A 1 -49.64 31.30 -13.15
N SER A 2 -48.51 32.00 -13.16
CA SER A 2 -47.20 31.44 -13.55
C SER A 2 -46.57 30.84 -12.31
N THR A 3 -46.24 29.57 -12.36
CA THR A 3 -45.44 28.90 -11.35
C THR A 3 -43.98 29.00 -11.79
N ASP A 4 -43.28 29.91 -11.17
CA ASP A 4 -41.83 30.06 -11.25
C ASP A 4 -41.20 28.81 -10.64
N SER A 5 -40.55 27.98 -11.48
CA SER A 5 -39.74 26.86 -11.06
C SER A 5 -38.33 27.39 -10.85
N ASP A 6 -37.89 27.40 -9.61
CA ASP A 6 -36.56 27.78 -9.16
C ASP A 6 -35.48 26.80 -9.73
N PRO A 7 -34.49 27.26 -10.52
CA PRO A 7 -33.46 26.39 -11.10
C PRO A 7 -32.22 26.26 -10.20
N LEU A 8 -32.29 26.44 -8.87
CA LEU A 8 -31.12 26.48 -7.97
C LEU A 8 -30.94 25.26 -7.07
N ALA A 9 -31.44 24.10 -7.47
CA ALA A 9 -31.26 22.87 -6.68
C ALA A 9 -30.61 21.77 -7.50
N ALA A 10 -29.33 21.88 -7.86
CA ALA A 10 -28.40 20.75 -8.15
C ALA A 10 -27.00 21.26 -8.51
N ALA A 11 -26.41 22.11 -7.70
CA ALA A 11 -24.95 22.24 -7.73
C ALA A 11 -24.39 21.08 -6.89
N GLY A 12 -24.16 19.93 -7.52
CA GLY A 12 -23.34 18.86 -6.96
C GLY A 12 -22.00 19.47 -6.60
N ALA A 13 -21.59 19.34 -5.34
CA ALA A 13 -20.28 19.80 -4.89
C ALA A 13 -19.23 19.17 -5.80
N ALA A 14 -18.62 19.97 -6.67
CA ALA A 14 -17.50 19.55 -7.49
C ALA A 14 -16.40 19.11 -6.51
N GLU A 15 -16.13 17.80 -6.47
CA GLU A 15 -15.04 17.24 -5.69
C GLU A 15 -13.75 17.90 -6.20
N VAL A 16 -13.12 18.72 -5.35
CA VAL A 16 -11.84 19.37 -5.69
C VAL A 16 -10.84 18.25 -5.94
N PRO A 17 -10.24 18.15 -7.14
CA PRO A 17 -9.32 17.06 -7.45
C PRO A 17 -8.17 17.09 -6.45
N LEU A 18 -7.95 15.96 -5.76
CA LEU A 18 -6.76 15.78 -4.92
C LEU A 18 -5.53 15.74 -5.85
N VAL A 19 -4.76 16.82 -5.87
CA VAL A 19 -3.56 16.97 -6.72
C VAL A 19 -2.41 16.05 -6.28
N GLY A 20 -2.55 15.34 -5.14
CA GLY A 20 -1.55 14.46 -4.56
C GLY A 20 -1.96 12.98 -4.54
N PRO A 21 -1.07 12.10 -4.06
CA PRO A 21 -1.36 10.69 -3.88
C PRO A 21 -2.36 10.46 -2.74
N VAL A 22 -3.03 9.32 -2.77
CA VAL A 22 -3.90 8.84 -1.70
C VAL A 22 -3.34 7.55 -1.11
N VAL A 23 -3.14 7.55 0.20
CA VAL A 23 -2.70 6.37 0.94
C VAL A 23 -3.91 5.53 1.33
N CYS A 24 -3.88 4.26 0.96
CA CYS A 24 -4.90 3.26 1.22
C CYS A 24 -4.42 2.28 2.29
N ALA A 25 -5.10 2.20 3.43
CA ALA A 25 -4.82 1.24 4.47
C ALA A 25 -6.02 0.30 4.66
N ALA A 26 -5.77 -1.00 4.88
CA ALA A 26 -6.84 -1.96 5.12
C ALA A 26 -7.51 -1.73 6.48
N LEU A 27 -6.71 -1.57 7.52
CA LEU A 27 -7.16 -1.50 8.90
C LEU A 27 -7.06 -0.08 9.48
N ARG A 28 -7.95 0.24 10.40
CA ARG A 28 -7.89 1.51 11.13
C ARG A 28 -6.59 1.69 11.93
N ILE A 29 -5.99 0.58 12.40
CA ILE A 29 -4.72 0.61 13.14
C ILE A 29 -3.56 0.99 12.22
N GLU A 30 -3.54 0.50 10.99
CA GLU A 30 -2.56 0.86 9.96
C GLU A 30 -2.71 2.32 9.56
N ALA A 31 -3.94 2.75 9.25
CA ALA A 31 -4.24 4.14 8.92
C ALA A 31 -3.81 5.10 10.03
N ARG A 32 -4.06 4.76 11.30
CA ARG A 32 -3.60 5.57 12.45
C ARG A 32 -2.08 5.58 12.58
N ALA A 33 -1.41 4.48 12.23
CA ALA A 33 0.04 4.41 12.29
C ALA A 33 0.67 5.31 11.23
N VAL A 34 0.31 5.11 9.94
CA VAL A 34 0.93 5.87 8.85
C VAL A 34 0.61 7.37 8.92
N ARG A 35 -0.59 7.76 9.37
CA ARG A 35 -0.96 9.18 9.57
C ARG A 35 -0.03 9.95 10.52
N ARG A 36 0.65 9.26 11.44
CA ARG A 36 1.61 9.93 12.34
C ARG A 36 2.84 10.46 11.63
N GLY A 37 3.18 9.88 10.50
CA GLY A 37 4.33 10.29 9.69
C GLY A 37 3.94 11.11 8.45
N LEU A 38 2.65 11.24 8.15
CA LEU A 38 2.15 12.03 7.02
C LEU A 38 1.69 13.42 7.49
N THR A 39 1.98 14.44 6.70
CA THR A 39 1.58 15.83 6.99
C THR A 39 0.48 16.32 6.05
N ARG A 40 0.50 15.92 4.79
CA ARG A 40 -0.41 16.42 3.75
C ARG A 40 -1.18 15.33 3.02
N THR A 41 -0.66 14.11 3.00
CA THR A 41 -1.23 13.02 2.20
C THR A 41 -2.47 12.42 2.88
N PRO A 42 -3.63 12.40 2.21
CA PRO A 42 -4.84 11.81 2.75
C PRO A 42 -4.73 10.30 2.89
N VAL A 43 -5.36 9.76 3.94
CA VAL A 43 -5.38 8.32 4.22
C VAL A 43 -6.82 7.81 4.23
N VAL A 44 -7.13 6.87 3.35
CA VAL A 44 -8.42 6.19 3.24
C VAL A 44 -8.33 4.79 3.83
N VAL A 45 -9.34 4.41 4.64
CA VAL A 45 -9.47 3.04 5.14
C VAL A 45 -10.33 2.24 4.17
N VAL A 46 -9.68 1.38 3.37
CA VAL A 46 -10.36 0.53 2.37
C VAL A 46 -11.01 -0.71 2.97
N GLY A 47 -10.69 -1.06 4.21
CA GLY A 47 -11.23 -2.21 4.92
C GLY A 47 -10.59 -3.54 4.48
N TYR A 48 -10.78 -4.54 5.30
CA TYR A 48 -10.34 -5.92 5.02
C TYR A 48 -10.83 -6.38 3.64
N ARG A 49 -9.92 -6.93 2.83
CA ARG A 49 -10.16 -7.32 1.43
C ARG A 49 -10.76 -6.18 0.59
N ALA A 50 -10.32 -4.95 0.85
CA ALA A 50 -10.73 -3.73 0.15
C ALA A 50 -12.27 -3.54 0.03
N ARG A 51 -13.06 -4.07 0.98
CA ARG A 51 -14.53 -4.01 0.96
C ARG A 51 -15.11 -2.58 0.88
N ARG A 52 -14.28 -1.58 1.18
CA ARG A 52 -14.64 -0.16 1.14
C ARG A 52 -13.89 0.60 0.05
N ALA A 53 -13.36 -0.10 -0.96
CA ALA A 53 -12.62 0.53 -2.06
C ALA A 53 -13.48 1.54 -2.87
N ALA A 54 -14.81 1.43 -2.79
CA ALA A 54 -15.71 2.46 -3.34
C ALA A 54 -15.56 3.85 -2.69
N ARG A 55 -14.83 3.95 -1.55
CA ARG A 55 -14.51 5.21 -0.90
C ARG A 55 -13.22 5.88 -1.42
N LEU A 56 -12.57 5.26 -2.39
CA LEU A 56 -11.42 5.89 -3.05
C LEU A 56 -11.90 7.12 -3.81
N PRO A 57 -11.19 8.24 -3.72
CA PRO A 57 -11.56 9.45 -4.46
C PRO A 57 -11.47 9.20 -5.95
N GLY A 58 -12.38 9.80 -6.72
CA GLY A 58 -12.42 9.67 -8.17
C GLY A 58 -11.24 10.32 -8.89
N ALA A 59 -10.54 11.25 -8.23
CA ALA A 59 -9.38 11.94 -8.79
C ALA A 59 -8.26 12.05 -7.74
N CYS A 60 -7.10 11.47 -8.06
CA CYS A 60 -5.85 11.60 -7.30
C CYS A 60 -4.66 11.35 -8.23
N ALA A 61 -3.46 11.79 -7.83
CA ALA A 61 -2.26 11.61 -8.64
C ALA A 61 -1.71 10.17 -8.62
N ALA A 62 -1.93 9.42 -7.55
CA ALA A 62 -1.48 8.05 -7.39
C ALA A 62 -2.25 7.36 -6.26
N LEU A 63 -2.33 6.02 -6.29
CA LEU A 63 -2.81 5.20 -5.19
C LEU A 63 -1.64 4.46 -4.52
N VAL A 64 -1.49 4.63 -3.21
CA VAL A 64 -0.43 3.98 -2.43
C VAL A 64 -1.06 3.05 -1.40
N THR A 65 -0.91 1.74 -1.55
CA THR A 65 -1.39 0.80 -0.54
C THR A 65 -0.34 0.60 0.55
N VAL A 66 -0.72 0.80 1.80
CA VAL A 66 0.17 0.62 2.95
C VAL A 66 -0.45 -0.28 3.99
N GLY A 67 0.36 -1.07 4.67
CA GLY A 67 -0.13 -1.93 5.74
C GLY A 67 0.83 -3.03 6.13
N PHE A 68 0.29 -4.04 6.82
CA PHE A 68 1.04 -5.22 7.21
C PHE A 68 1.00 -6.29 6.12
N GLY A 69 2.04 -7.14 6.08
CA GLY A 69 2.14 -8.27 5.17
C GLY A 69 2.91 -9.41 5.80
N GLY A 70 2.81 -10.59 5.16
CA GLY A 70 3.57 -11.77 5.54
C GLY A 70 4.74 -11.99 4.57
N ALA A 71 5.94 -12.28 5.08
CA ALA A 71 7.05 -12.73 4.26
C ALA A 71 6.81 -14.14 3.72
N LEU A 72 7.15 -14.37 2.47
CA LEU A 72 7.03 -15.68 1.85
C LEU A 72 8.32 -16.50 1.98
N ASP A 73 9.47 -15.84 2.06
CA ASP A 73 10.78 -16.43 2.27
C ASP A 73 11.54 -15.81 3.46
N GLU A 74 12.76 -16.30 3.73
CA GLU A 74 13.57 -15.87 4.86
C GLU A 74 14.39 -14.59 4.61
N ARG A 75 14.35 -14.03 3.39
CA ARG A 75 15.06 -12.81 3.04
C ARG A 75 14.39 -11.57 3.64
N LEU A 76 13.11 -11.69 4.02
CA LEU A 76 12.36 -10.67 4.75
C LEU A 76 12.09 -11.15 6.18
N ARG A 77 12.32 -10.27 7.14
CA ARG A 77 12.12 -10.51 8.58
C ARG A 77 11.02 -9.60 9.13
N PRO A 78 10.36 -9.97 10.23
CA PRO A 78 9.43 -9.05 10.90
C PRO A 78 10.09 -7.70 11.21
N GLY A 79 9.46 -6.63 10.77
CA GLY A 79 9.97 -5.26 10.84
C GLY A 79 10.59 -4.74 9.55
N ASP A 80 10.97 -5.60 8.62
CA ASP A 80 11.39 -5.16 7.29
C ASP A 80 10.19 -4.61 6.50
N VAL A 81 10.50 -3.75 5.52
CA VAL A 81 9.53 -3.15 4.61
C VAL A 81 9.72 -3.75 3.22
N LEU A 82 8.69 -4.39 2.68
CA LEU A 82 8.65 -4.69 1.26
C LEU A 82 8.01 -3.51 0.51
N VAL A 83 8.70 -3.00 -0.48
CA VAL A 83 8.16 -2.11 -1.52
C VAL A 83 7.90 -2.96 -2.75
N ALA A 84 6.66 -3.01 -3.21
CA ALA A 84 6.33 -3.82 -4.37
C ALA A 84 6.84 -3.17 -5.66
N ASP A 85 7.49 -3.95 -6.51
CA ASP A 85 7.73 -3.60 -7.91
C ASP A 85 6.57 -4.07 -8.79
N GLU A 86 5.89 -5.13 -8.35
CA GLU A 86 4.72 -5.71 -9.00
C GLU A 86 3.72 -6.19 -7.95
N ILE A 87 2.44 -5.93 -8.17
CA ILE A 87 1.33 -6.49 -7.40
C ILE A 87 0.68 -7.58 -8.22
N ARG A 88 0.72 -8.82 -7.73
CA ARG A 88 0.08 -9.98 -8.36
C ARG A 88 -1.23 -10.30 -7.67
N GLY A 89 -2.30 -10.42 -8.43
CA GLY A 89 -3.63 -10.71 -7.93
C GLY A 89 -4.16 -12.09 -8.32
N PRO A 90 -5.37 -12.44 -7.85
CA PRO A 90 -6.06 -13.65 -8.28
C PRO A 90 -6.25 -13.69 -9.79
N GLY A 91 -6.27 -14.93 -10.35
CA GLY A 91 -6.49 -15.12 -11.78
C GLY A 91 -5.34 -14.69 -12.68
N GLY A 92 -4.13 -14.51 -12.14
CA GLY A 92 -2.95 -14.12 -12.92
C GLY A 92 -2.90 -12.63 -13.29
N THR A 93 -3.72 -11.80 -12.65
CA THR A 93 -3.64 -10.34 -12.83
C THR A 93 -2.34 -9.80 -12.23
N ALA A 94 -1.71 -8.86 -12.92
CA ALA A 94 -0.51 -8.19 -12.45
C ALA A 94 -0.61 -6.68 -12.73
N ALA A 95 -0.08 -5.89 -11.81
CA ALA A 95 0.01 -4.45 -11.92
C ALA A 95 1.43 -4.00 -11.55
N PRO A 96 2.17 -3.37 -12.46
CA PRO A 96 3.47 -2.79 -12.13
C PRO A 96 3.30 -1.64 -11.15
N CYS A 97 4.27 -1.48 -10.25
CA CYS A 97 4.32 -0.37 -9.32
C CYS A 97 5.21 0.75 -9.83
N SER A 98 4.82 1.99 -9.54
CA SER A 98 5.53 3.18 -9.97
C SER A 98 6.72 3.48 -9.05
N ALA A 99 7.90 3.71 -9.63
CA ALA A 99 9.13 4.11 -8.96
C ALA A 99 9.43 3.35 -7.64
N PRO A 100 9.40 1.99 -7.62
CA PRO A 100 9.55 1.23 -6.38
C PRO A 100 10.95 1.38 -5.76
N ARG A 101 12.00 1.49 -6.59
CA ARG A 101 13.37 1.67 -6.10
C ARG A 101 13.53 3.02 -5.41
N LEU A 102 12.99 4.07 -6.00
CA LEU A 102 13.00 5.41 -5.40
C LEU A 102 12.31 5.41 -4.02
N LEU A 103 11.15 4.76 -3.89
CA LEU A 103 10.48 4.64 -2.60
C LEU A 103 11.32 3.85 -1.59
N ALA A 104 11.97 2.77 -2.01
CA ALA A 104 12.84 1.98 -1.14
C ALA A 104 14.05 2.79 -0.67
N GLU A 105 14.68 3.58 -1.54
CA GLU A 105 15.80 4.47 -1.22
C GLU A 105 15.40 5.53 -0.19
N GLU A 106 14.21 6.14 -0.35
CA GLU A 106 13.68 7.11 0.62
C GLU A 106 13.46 6.47 2.00
N LEU A 107 12.95 5.23 2.04
CA LEU A 107 12.78 4.48 3.29
C LEU A 107 14.12 4.15 3.95
N ILE A 108 15.10 3.70 3.16
CA ILE A 108 16.47 3.39 3.64
C ILE A 108 17.14 4.67 4.17
N ARG A 109 16.97 5.81 3.52
CA ARG A 109 17.46 7.12 4.00
C ARG A 109 16.91 7.46 5.38
N ASP A 110 15.67 7.10 5.66
CA ASP A 110 15.04 7.26 6.98
C ASP A 110 15.45 6.17 8.00
N GLY A 111 16.41 5.31 7.64
CA GLY A 111 16.92 4.23 8.51
C GLY A 111 15.95 3.05 8.66
N LEU A 112 15.12 2.78 7.66
CA LEU A 112 14.27 1.60 7.60
C LEU A 112 14.93 0.51 6.74
N SER A 113 14.74 -0.76 7.12
CA SER A 113 15.14 -1.90 6.29
C SER A 113 14.09 -2.09 5.20
N ALA A 114 14.39 -1.66 3.98
CA ALA A 114 13.48 -1.76 2.84
C ALA A 114 14.07 -2.62 1.73
N GLN A 115 13.24 -3.44 1.11
CA GLN A 115 13.60 -4.29 -0.03
C GLN A 115 12.53 -4.17 -1.10
N VAL A 116 12.93 -4.30 -2.37
CA VAL A 116 12.02 -4.28 -3.52
C VAL A 116 11.76 -5.71 -3.99
N GLY A 117 10.53 -5.99 -4.40
CA GLY A 117 10.16 -7.28 -4.98
C GLY A 117 8.66 -7.50 -5.12
N PRO A 118 8.24 -8.60 -5.78
CA PRO A 118 6.84 -8.86 -6.06
C PRO A 118 6.01 -9.14 -4.79
N LEU A 119 4.84 -8.50 -4.73
CA LEU A 119 3.82 -8.69 -3.71
C LEU A 119 2.65 -9.49 -4.31
N VAL A 120 2.22 -10.55 -3.66
CA VAL A 120 1.02 -11.30 -4.06
C VAL A 120 -0.16 -11.02 -3.12
N THR A 121 -1.32 -10.74 -3.70
CA THR A 121 -2.57 -10.60 -2.96
C THR A 121 -3.36 -11.91 -3.01
N THR A 122 -3.73 -12.40 -1.83
CA THR A 122 -4.55 -13.61 -1.67
C THR A 122 -5.85 -13.31 -0.95
N ASP A 123 -6.81 -14.21 -1.02
CA ASP A 123 -8.11 -14.06 -0.35
C ASP A 123 -8.10 -14.58 1.09
N ARG A 124 -7.03 -15.21 1.53
CA ARG A 124 -6.87 -15.79 2.88
C ARG A 124 -5.44 -15.69 3.38
N VAL A 125 -5.27 -15.98 4.66
CA VAL A 125 -3.93 -16.07 5.27
C VAL A 125 -3.18 -17.28 4.72
N VAL A 126 -2.04 -17.04 4.10
CA VAL A 126 -1.15 -18.06 3.50
C VAL A 126 -0.26 -18.68 4.57
N ARG A 127 -0.10 -20.02 4.56
CA ARG A 127 0.68 -20.76 5.56
C ARG A 127 1.44 -21.93 4.95
N GLY A 128 2.44 -22.42 5.69
CA GLY A 128 3.13 -23.69 5.40
C GLY A 128 3.58 -23.81 3.96
N ARG A 129 3.22 -24.91 3.30
CA ARG A 129 3.63 -25.24 1.93
C ARG A 129 3.18 -24.18 0.90
N GLU A 130 2.03 -23.55 1.12
CA GLU A 130 1.53 -22.51 0.19
C GLU A 130 2.48 -21.31 0.13
N ARG A 131 3.11 -20.90 1.26
CA ARG A 131 4.15 -19.87 1.25
C ARG A 131 5.32 -20.25 0.36
N ALA A 132 5.78 -21.49 0.48
CA ALA A 132 6.90 -21.99 -0.33
C ALA A 132 6.56 -22.01 -1.83
N VAL A 133 5.34 -22.36 -2.19
CA VAL A 133 4.88 -22.32 -3.59
C VAL A 133 4.90 -20.91 -4.14
N LEU A 134 4.34 -19.94 -3.41
CA LEU A 134 4.33 -18.54 -3.84
C LEU A 134 5.76 -17.96 -3.89
N ALA A 135 6.63 -18.31 -2.95
CA ALA A 135 8.02 -17.92 -2.97
C ALA A 135 8.77 -18.51 -4.18
N ALA A 136 8.51 -19.78 -4.52
CA ALA A 136 9.08 -20.41 -5.72
C ALA A 136 8.62 -19.76 -7.03
N GLN A 137 7.45 -19.13 -7.03
CA GLN A 137 6.93 -18.30 -8.12
C GLN A 137 7.52 -16.88 -8.13
N GLY A 138 8.50 -16.59 -7.26
CA GLY A 138 9.21 -15.33 -7.18
C GLY A 138 8.56 -14.26 -6.29
N ALA A 139 7.41 -14.52 -5.67
CA ALA A 139 6.81 -13.56 -4.77
C ALA A 139 7.61 -13.44 -3.46
N ARG A 140 7.72 -12.22 -2.92
CA ARG A 140 8.51 -11.91 -1.71
C ARG A 140 7.64 -11.78 -0.47
N ALA A 141 6.47 -11.20 -0.64
CA ALA A 141 5.50 -11.07 0.45
C ALA A 141 4.06 -11.28 -0.05
N VAL A 142 3.16 -11.41 0.91
CA VAL A 142 1.72 -11.61 0.68
C VAL A 142 0.90 -10.63 1.49
N ASP A 143 -0.20 -10.17 0.90
CA ASP A 143 -1.25 -9.39 1.54
C ASP A 143 -2.66 -9.85 1.09
N MET A 144 -3.68 -9.06 1.41
CA MET A 144 -5.07 -9.40 1.08
C MET A 144 -5.82 -8.24 0.38
N GLU A 145 -5.17 -7.14 0.05
CA GLU A 145 -5.82 -5.91 -0.41
C GLU A 145 -5.19 -5.25 -1.64
N SER A 146 -3.88 -5.34 -1.84
CA SER A 146 -3.16 -4.52 -2.83
C SER A 146 -3.69 -4.68 -4.24
N ALA A 147 -3.91 -5.91 -4.71
CA ALA A 147 -4.42 -6.13 -6.07
C ALA A 147 -5.85 -5.59 -6.25
N LEU A 148 -6.67 -5.62 -5.18
CA LEU A 148 -8.03 -5.10 -5.23
C LEU A 148 -8.06 -3.57 -5.29
N VAL A 149 -7.08 -2.91 -4.69
CA VAL A 149 -6.90 -1.46 -4.80
C VAL A 149 -6.30 -1.10 -6.16
N ALA A 150 -5.27 -1.82 -6.61
CA ALA A 150 -4.65 -1.62 -7.92
C ALA A 150 -5.67 -1.76 -9.07
N ALA A 151 -6.58 -2.74 -8.98
CA ALA A 151 -7.66 -2.90 -9.95
C ALA A 151 -8.62 -1.70 -10.04
N ARG A 152 -8.63 -0.83 -9.04
CA ARG A 152 -9.44 0.40 -9.01
C ARG A 152 -8.66 1.64 -9.45
N ALA A 153 -7.38 1.50 -9.75
CA ALA A 153 -6.52 2.64 -10.11
C ALA A 153 -6.88 3.28 -11.45
N GLY A 154 -7.53 2.54 -12.37
CA GLY A 154 -7.99 3.11 -13.64
C GLY A 154 -6.88 3.74 -14.49
N GLY A 155 -5.65 3.18 -14.42
CA GLY A 155 -4.48 3.74 -15.11
C GLY A 155 -3.64 4.72 -14.27
N LEU A 156 -4.07 5.06 -13.05
CA LEU A 156 -3.27 5.88 -12.15
C LEU A 156 -2.01 5.12 -11.69
N PRO A 157 -0.90 5.83 -11.43
CA PRO A 157 0.26 5.27 -10.76
C PRO A 157 -0.11 4.56 -9.46
N VAL A 158 0.45 3.37 -9.24
CA VAL A 158 0.21 2.57 -8.03
C VAL A 158 1.53 2.28 -7.34
N ALA A 159 1.55 2.34 -6.01
CA ALA A 159 2.62 1.79 -5.19
C ALA A 159 2.04 0.93 -4.06
N ALA A 160 2.82 -0.03 -3.60
CA ALA A 160 2.46 -0.84 -2.45
C ALA A 160 3.65 -0.99 -1.50
N LEU A 161 3.36 -0.83 -0.20
CA LEU A 161 4.33 -0.97 0.88
C LEU A 161 3.76 -1.87 1.96
N ARG A 162 4.53 -2.89 2.37
CA ARG A 162 4.13 -3.81 3.44
C ARG A 162 5.21 -3.93 4.49
N VAL A 163 4.84 -3.64 5.74
CA VAL A 163 5.68 -3.95 6.90
C VAL A 163 5.44 -5.41 7.27
N VAL A 164 6.48 -6.20 7.27
CA VAL A 164 6.43 -7.63 7.57
C VAL A 164 6.09 -7.86 9.04
N VAL A 165 5.07 -8.66 9.34
CA VAL A 165 4.67 -9.04 10.70
C VAL A 165 4.89 -10.52 11.00
N ASP A 166 4.92 -11.36 9.96
CA ASP A 166 5.10 -12.80 10.07
C ASP A 166 5.85 -13.37 8.87
N GLY A 167 6.31 -14.59 9.00
CA GLY A 167 7.09 -15.26 7.94
C GLY A 167 7.30 -16.73 8.26
N PRO A 168 8.09 -17.46 7.46
CA PRO A 168 8.32 -18.89 7.63
C PRO A 168 8.80 -19.28 9.03
N ARG A 169 9.75 -18.51 9.59
CA ARG A 169 10.28 -18.73 10.96
C ARG A 169 9.51 -18.00 12.05
N HIS A 170 8.58 -17.12 11.71
CA HIS A 170 7.84 -16.28 12.64
C HIS A 170 6.35 -16.38 12.34
N PRO A 171 5.69 -17.50 12.67
CA PRO A 171 4.29 -17.71 12.35
C PRO A 171 3.39 -16.67 13.02
N LEU A 172 2.29 -16.32 12.36
CA LEU A 172 1.33 -15.31 12.83
C LEU A 172 0.73 -15.71 14.20
N TRP A 173 0.43 -16.98 14.38
CA TRP A 173 -0.14 -17.54 15.64
C TRP A 173 0.98 -17.97 16.60
N HIS A 174 1.62 -16.97 17.23
CA HIS A 174 2.67 -17.18 18.24
C HIS A 174 2.55 -16.08 19.31
N PRO A 175 2.84 -16.35 20.60
CA PRO A 175 2.77 -15.34 21.66
C PRO A 175 3.52 -14.04 21.34
N GLY A 176 4.66 -14.13 20.66
CA GLY A 176 5.42 -12.96 20.19
C GLY A 176 4.76 -12.10 19.11
N THR A 177 3.63 -12.52 18.55
CA THR A 177 2.95 -11.78 17.44
C THR A 177 2.46 -10.41 17.89
N ILE A 178 2.00 -10.27 19.14
CA ILE A 178 1.57 -8.97 19.68
C ILE A 178 2.73 -7.98 19.68
N GLY A 179 3.90 -8.39 20.16
CA GLY A 179 5.11 -7.56 20.17
C GLY A 179 5.56 -7.19 18.75
N ARG A 180 5.54 -8.15 17.83
CA ARG A 180 5.85 -7.90 16.41
C ARG A 180 4.85 -6.94 15.76
N GLY A 181 3.56 -7.07 16.05
CA GLY A 181 2.52 -6.15 15.57
C GLY A 181 2.73 -4.72 16.08
N LEU A 182 3.12 -4.55 17.34
CA LEU A 182 3.46 -3.25 17.90
C LEU A 182 4.74 -2.66 17.26
N ALA A 183 5.77 -3.49 17.03
CA ALA A 183 6.98 -3.07 16.34
C ALA A 183 6.67 -2.67 14.88
N ALA A 184 5.94 -3.49 14.14
CA ALA A 184 5.52 -3.19 12.78
C ALA A 184 4.70 -1.90 12.69
N ARG A 185 3.84 -1.63 13.69
CA ARG A 185 3.10 -0.35 13.76
C ARG A 185 4.01 0.85 13.93
N ARG A 186 5.11 0.73 14.69
CA ARG A 186 6.11 1.80 14.81
C ARG A 186 6.86 2.01 13.50
N VAL A 187 7.25 0.93 12.82
CA VAL A 187 7.87 0.99 11.50
C VAL A 187 6.92 1.66 10.52
N LEU A 188 5.67 1.23 10.44
CA LEU A 188 4.66 1.82 9.55
C LEU A 188 4.45 3.33 9.80
N ALA A 189 4.50 3.77 11.05
CA ALA A 189 4.43 5.20 11.37
C ALA A 189 5.63 6.00 10.84
N ARG A 190 6.80 5.36 10.68
CA ARG A 190 8.02 5.99 10.17
C ARG A 190 8.08 6.04 8.64
N THR A 191 7.18 5.35 7.92
CA THR A 191 7.19 5.35 6.45
C THR A 191 6.60 6.64 5.84
N GLY A 192 5.85 7.41 6.62
CA GLY A 192 5.13 8.59 6.13
C GLY A 192 6.01 9.63 5.43
N PRO A 193 7.13 10.11 6.05
CA PRO A 193 7.99 11.10 5.41
C PRO A 193 8.58 10.63 4.07
N ALA A 194 9.01 9.37 3.99
CA ALA A 194 9.51 8.78 2.74
C ALA A 194 8.42 8.73 1.66
N LEU A 195 7.19 8.38 2.02
CA LEU A 195 6.04 8.39 1.11
C LEU A 195 5.73 9.78 0.57
N GLU A 196 5.81 10.82 1.40
CA GLU A 196 5.58 12.20 0.96
C GLU A 196 6.67 12.68 0.00
N ARG A 197 7.96 12.39 0.28
CA ARG A 197 9.06 12.75 -0.63
C ARG A 197 8.95 11.99 -1.96
N TRP A 198 8.72 10.67 -1.91
CA TRP A 198 8.51 9.86 -3.09
C TRP A 198 7.38 10.40 -3.97
N SER A 199 6.27 10.82 -3.39
CA SER A 199 5.13 11.34 -4.13
C SER A 199 5.45 12.64 -4.87
N VAL A 200 6.27 13.50 -4.29
CA VAL A 200 6.74 14.75 -4.92
C VAL A 200 7.66 14.42 -6.10
N LEU A 201 8.57 13.46 -5.94
CA LEU A 201 9.51 13.05 -6.98
C LEU A 201 8.77 12.36 -8.14
N LEU A 202 7.78 11.52 -7.84
CA LEU A 202 6.93 10.88 -8.85
C LEU A 202 6.20 11.92 -9.74
N VAL A 203 5.63 12.96 -9.12
CA VAL A 203 4.92 14.02 -9.86
C VAL A 203 5.88 14.84 -10.73
N ARG A 204 7.14 14.97 -10.33
CA ARG A 204 8.19 15.66 -11.12
C ARG A 204 8.73 14.84 -12.27
N GLY A 205 8.36 13.57 -12.39
CA GLY A 205 8.91 12.67 -13.41
C GLY A 205 10.37 12.27 -13.14
N GLU A 206 10.85 12.46 -11.93
CA GLU A 206 12.17 12.00 -11.48
C GLU A 206 12.09 10.49 -11.22
N ASP A 207 12.01 9.70 -12.30
CA ASP A 207 12.27 8.26 -12.19
C ASP A 207 13.71 8.11 -11.69
N GLY A 208 13.89 7.40 -10.57
CA GLY A 208 15.22 7.10 -10.03
C GLY A 208 16.11 6.47 -11.11
N PRO A 209 17.45 6.47 -10.95
CA PRO A 209 18.37 6.12 -12.02
C PRO A 209 17.95 4.83 -12.68
N ALA A 210 17.72 4.89 -14.00
CA ALA A 210 17.45 3.75 -14.83
C ALA A 210 18.59 2.75 -14.60
N GLY A 211 18.24 1.54 -14.17
CA GLY A 211 19.21 0.52 -13.82
C GLY A 211 20.16 0.25 -14.97
N ALA A 212 21.44 0.41 -14.68
CA ALA A 212 22.53 -0.18 -15.43
C ALA A 212 22.69 -1.65 -15.01
#